data_6d6603c24db8ddaba191ddfbb5c274ea
#
_entry.id   6d6603c24db8ddaba191ddfbb5c274ea
#
_cell.length_a   1.000
_cell.length_b   1.000
_cell.length_c   1.000
_cell.angle_alpha   90.00
_cell.angle_beta   90.00
_cell.angle_gamma   90.00
#
_symmetry.space_group_name_H-M   'P 1'
#
loop_
_entity.id
_entity.type
_entity.pdbx_description
1 polymer ?
#
loop_
_entity_poly.entity_id
_entity_poly.type
_entity_poly.pdbx_seq_one_letter_code
_entity_poly.pdbx_strand_id
1 'polypeptide(L)'
;MDSFIFSLNATIPIFIVIVIGYVLKQIGMLNDEFLSITNKFNFRVTLPALLFLDLAKTDFAHSFNGKYVLFCFFATLCSIVLIWGLAKVFLKDKSLTGEFVQASYRSSAAVLGIAFVVNICGDSGMAPLMIVGAVPLYNIFAVLILTFEGKHQEEGKGKLKKALDQM
;
A
#
# COMPACT_ATOMS: atom_id res chain seq x y z
N MET A 1 -24.91 13.82 13.14
CA MET A 1 -24.68 12.53 13.81
C MET A 1 -24.63 11.38 12.81
N ASP A 2 -25.49 11.42 11.80
CA ASP A 2 -25.62 10.31 10.82
C ASP A 2 -24.36 10.03 10.04
N SER A 3 -23.60 11.05 9.63
CA SER A 3 -22.33 10.89 8.92
C SER A 3 -21.23 10.22 9.76
N PHE A 4 -21.22 10.45 11.07
CA PHE A 4 -20.27 9.82 11.98
C PHE A 4 -20.61 8.35 12.21
N ILE A 5 -21.88 8.05 12.43
CA ILE A 5 -22.39 6.66 12.59
C ILE A 5 -22.14 5.87 11.31
N PHE A 6 -22.40 6.48 10.15
CA PHE A 6 -22.13 5.89 8.85
C PHE A 6 -20.62 5.55 8.69
N SER A 7 -19.72 6.49 9.01
CA SER A 7 -18.28 6.26 8.95
C SER A 7 -17.81 5.16 9.89
N LEU A 8 -18.39 5.10 11.11
CA LEU A 8 -18.09 4.02 12.05
C LEU A 8 -18.56 2.66 11.52
N ASN A 9 -19.76 2.57 11.00
CA ASN A 9 -20.30 1.32 10.44
C ASN A 9 -19.47 0.82 9.24
N ALA A 10 -18.91 1.72 8.43
CA ALA A 10 -18.03 1.37 7.34
C ALA A 10 -16.65 0.87 7.80
N THR A 11 -16.15 1.40 8.90
CA THR A 11 -14.77 1.21 9.33
C THR A 11 -14.62 0.11 10.38
N ILE A 12 -15.56 0.02 11.34
CA ILE A 12 -15.52 -0.92 12.47
C ILE A 12 -15.31 -2.37 12.01
N PRO A 13 -16.01 -2.92 10.99
CA PRO A 13 -15.84 -4.32 10.61
C PRO A 13 -14.39 -4.65 10.23
N ILE A 14 -13.71 -3.73 9.54
CA ILE A 14 -12.33 -3.90 9.13
C ILE A 14 -11.40 -3.92 10.34
N PHE A 15 -11.58 -2.98 11.26
CA PHE A 15 -10.79 -2.95 12.50
C PHE A 15 -11.03 -4.17 13.40
N ILE A 16 -12.27 -4.67 13.49
CA ILE A 16 -12.58 -5.89 14.25
C ILE A 16 -11.77 -7.07 13.69
N VAL A 17 -11.70 -7.25 12.38
CA VAL A 17 -10.93 -8.34 11.77
C VAL A 17 -9.43 -8.19 12.10
N ILE A 18 -8.89 -6.98 12.06
CA ILE A 18 -7.48 -6.71 12.43
C ILE A 18 -7.24 -7.07 13.91
N VAL A 19 -8.12 -6.63 14.81
CA VAL A 19 -8.03 -6.94 16.25
C VAL A 19 -8.12 -8.44 16.51
N ILE A 20 -9.06 -9.15 15.87
CA ILE A 20 -9.17 -10.60 15.96
C ILE A 20 -7.87 -11.28 15.51
N GLY A 21 -7.30 -10.88 14.36
CA GLY A 21 -6.02 -11.42 13.87
C GLY A 21 -4.88 -11.19 14.87
N TYR A 22 -4.82 -10.01 15.47
CA TYR A 22 -3.85 -9.69 16.51
C TYR A 22 -4.01 -10.58 17.75
N VAL A 23 -5.24 -10.75 18.26
CA VAL A 23 -5.55 -11.60 19.41
C VAL A 23 -5.18 -13.06 19.12
N LEU A 24 -5.53 -13.59 17.94
CA LEU A 24 -5.18 -14.94 17.52
C LEU A 24 -3.66 -15.17 17.48
N LYS A 25 -2.90 -14.15 17.11
CA LYS A 25 -1.43 -14.21 17.20
C LYS A 25 -0.94 -14.23 18.65
N GLN A 26 -1.53 -13.42 19.53
CA GLN A 26 -1.14 -13.34 20.94
C GLN A 26 -1.41 -14.65 21.70
N ILE A 27 -2.51 -15.32 21.41
CA ILE A 27 -2.83 -16.63 22.03
C ILE A 27 -2.07 -17.80 21.39
N GLY A 28 -1.17 -17.53 20.43
CA GLY A 28 -0.31 -18.56 19.81
C GLY A 28 -1.00 -19.43 18.75
N MET A 29 -2.24 -19.13 18.37
CA MET A 29 -2.94 -19.84 17.31
C MET A 29 -2.33 -19.58 15.92
N LEU A 30 -1.76 -18.38 15.73
CA LEU A 30 -1.06 -17.96 14.51
C LEU A 30 0.42 -17.79 14.81
N ASN A 31 1.23 -18.75 14.37
CA ASN A 31 2.69 -18.64 14.48
C ASN A 31 3.30 -17.85 13.32
N ASP A 32 4.54 -17.39 13.46
CA ASP A 32 5.21 -16.57 12.44
C ASP A 32 5.45 -17.33 11.13
N GLU A 33 5.64 -18.65 11.20
CA GLU A 33 5.79 -19.49 10.01
C GLU A 33 4.49 -19.55 9.19
N PHE A 34 3.35 -19.77 9.86
CA PHE A 34 2.02 -19.73 9.23
C PHE A 34 1.75 -18.38 8.60
N LEU A 35 2.05 -17.28 9.31
CA LEU A 35 1.87 -15.93 8.79
C LEU A 35 2.74 -15.69 7.56
N SER A 36 4.00 -16.14 7.56
CA SER A 36 4.91 -16.00 6.41
C SER A 36 4.40 -16.75 5.18
N ILE A 37 3.96 -18.02 5.37
CA ILE A 37 3.42 -18.85 4.28
C ILE A 37 2.11 -18.25 3.75
N THR A 38 1.22 -17.84 4.64
CA THR A 38 -0.07 -17.24 4.28
C THR A 38 0.12 -15.91 3.54
N ASN A 39 1.05 -15.08 3.97
CA ASN A 39 1.39 -13.85 3.25
C ASN A 39 1.90 -14.13 1.84
N LYS A 40 2.83 -15.09 1.68
CA LYS A 40 3.32 -15.47 0.35
C LYS A 40 2.20 -15.99 -0.55
N PHE A 41 1.30 -16.80 0.00
CA PHE A 41 0.15 -17.32 -0.73
C PHE A 41 -0.81 -16.21 -1.14
N ASN A 42 -1.14 -15.30 -0.21
CA ASN A 42 -1.99 -14.16 -0.49
C ASN A 42 -1.43 -13.27 -1.60
N PHE A 43 -0.14 -12.92 -1.53
CA PHE A 43 0.48 -12.05 -2.54
C PHE A 43 0.65 -12.71 -3.90
N ARG A 44 0.86 -14.04 -3.96
CA ARG A 44 1.13 -14.74 -5.21
C ARG A 44 -0.11 -15.32 -5.89
N VAL A 45 -1.14 -15.64 -5.10
CA VAL A 45 -2.33 -16.34 -5.60
C VAL A 45 -3.59 -15.55 -5.33
N THR A 46 -3.89 -15.25 -4.06
CA THR A 46 -5.18 -14.68 -3.67
C THR A 46 -5.37 -13.27 -4.23
N LEU A 47 -4.38 -12.39 -4.08
CA LEU A 47 -4.47 -11.02 -4.59
C LEU A 47 -4.55 -10.94 -6.12
N PRO A 48 -3.69 -11.61 -6.90
CA PRO A 48 -3.86 -11.64 -8.36
C PRO A 48 -5.20 -12.20 -8.80
N ALA A 49 -5.69 -13.27 -8.16
CA ALA A 49 -6.99 -13.87 -8.48
C ALA A 49 -8.14 -12.91 -8.15
N LEU A 50 -8.09 -12.25 -7.00
CA LEU A 50 -9.09 -11.26 -6.59
C LEU A 50 -9.10 -10.07 -7.55
N LEU A 51 -7.94 -9.50 -7.87
CA LEU A 51 -7.83 -8.40 -8.84
C LEU A 51 -8.35 -8.81 -10.21
N PHE A 52 -8.03 -10.02 -10.66
CA PHE A 52 -8.54 -10.53 -11.92
C PHE A 52 -10.07 -10.64 -11.91
N LEU A 53 -10.64 -11.18 -10.84
CA LEU A 53 -12.10 -11.29 -10.70
C LEU A 53 -12.79 -9.93 -10.64
N ASP A 54 -12.23 -8.97 -9.92
CA ASP A 54 -12.78 -7.63 -9.80
C ASP A 54 -12.72 -6.90 -11.16
N LEU A 55 -11.59 -7.01 -11.86
CA LEU A 55 -11.45 -6.46 -13.21
C LEU A 55 -12.36 -7.16 -14.21
N ALA A 56 -12.49 -8.49 -14.14
CA ALA A 56 -13.34 -9.26 -15.05
C ALA A 56 -14.84 -8.97 -14.86
N LYS A 57 -15.26 -8.62 -13.63
CA LYS A 57 -16.64 -8.20 -13.32
C LYS A 57 -16.94 -6.76 -13.72
N THR A 58 -15.89 -5.94 -13.88
CA THR A 58 -16.06 -4.55 -14.29
C THR A 58 -16.42 -4.52 -15.76
N ASP A 59 -17.57 -3.96 -16.09
CA ASP A 59 -17.99 -3.74 -17.48
C ASP A 59 -17.13 -2.64 -18.12
N PHE A 60 -15.98 -3.05 -18.66
CA PHE A 60 -15.06 -2.12 -19.31
C PHE A 60 -15.67 -1.42 -20.51
N ALA A 61 -16.66 -2.03 -21.19
CA ALA A 61 -17.27 -1.45 -22.37
C ALA A 61 -18.15 -0.24 -22.03
N HIS A 62 -18.85 -0.29 -20.88
CA HIS A 62 -19.75 0.78 -20.44
C HIS A 62 -19.25 1.60 -19.26
N SER A 63 -18.39 1.03 -18.41
CA SER A 63 -17.91 1.67 -17.18
C SER A 63 -16.47 2.18 -17.25
N PHE A 64 -15.74 1.92 -18.37
CA PHE A 64 -14.35 2.37 -18.49
C PHE A 64 -14.29 3.89 -18.64
N ASN A 65 -13.91 4.55 -17.55
CA ASN A 65 -13.69 5.98 -17.54
C ASN A 65 -12.19 6.30 -17.65
N GLY A 66 -11.71 6.48 -18.88
CA GLY A 66 -10.30 6.81 -19.13
C GLY A 66 -9.86 8.10 -18.46
N LYS A 67 -10.75 9.08 -18.26
CA LYS A 67 -10.45 10.31 -17.53
C LYS A 67 -10.17 10.02 -16.05
N TYR A 68 -10.92 9.08 -15.45
CA TYR A 68 -10.71 8.67 -14.08
C TYR A 68 -9.38 7.93 -13.89
N VAL A 69 -9.06 7.00 -14.79
CA VAL A 69 -7.78 6.27 -14.79
C VAL A 69 -6.61 7.24 -14.94
N LEU A 70 -6.69 8.18 -15.89
CA LEU A 70 -5.69 9.22 -16.08
C LEU A 70 -5.55 10.13 -14.85
N PHE A 71 -6.66 10.52 -14.24
CA PHE A 71 -6.64 11.28 -13.00
C PHE A 71 -5.91 10.51 -11.89
N CYS A 72 -6.24 9.24 -11.67
CA CYS A 72 -5.56 8.39 -10.68
C CYS A 72 -4.06 8.25 -10.97
N PHE A 73 -3.70 8.08 -12.25
CA PHE A 73 -2.30 8.02 -12.68
C PHE A 73 -1.54 9.31 -12.35
N PHE A 74 -2.04 10.45 -12.77
CA PHE A 74 -1.37 11.74 -12.53
C PHE A 74 -1.37 12.13 -11.06
N ALA A 75 -2.47 11.90 -10.33
CA ALA A 75 -2.54 12.17 -8.90
C ALA A 75 -1.51 11.33 -8.13
N THR A 76 -1.40 10.05 -8.46
CA THR A 76 -0.40 9.15 -7.87
C THR A 76 1.02 9.57 -8.22
N LEU A 77 1.28 9.89 -9.47
CA LEU A 77 2.59 10.36 -9.93
C LEU A 77 3.01 11.65 -9.20
N CYS A 78 2.13 12.63 -9.14
CA CYS A 78 2.36 13.88 -8.41
C CYS A 78 2.63 13.62 -6.93
N SER A 79 1.85 12.75 -6.29
CA SER A 79 2.05 12.39 -4.88
C SER A 79 3.43 11.78 -4.63
N ILE A 80 3.84 10.84 -5.48
CA ILE A 80 5.16 10.20 -5.36
C ILE A 80 6.28 11.23 -5.51
N VAL A 81 6.22 12.06 -6.55
CA VAL A 81 7.26 13.07 -6.83
C VAL A 81 7.34 14.11 -5.71
N LEU A 82 6.19 14.58 -5.22
CA LEU A 82 6.12 15.54 -4.11
C LEU A 82 6.71 14.95 -2.83
N ILE A 83 6.29 13.72 -2.45
CA ILE A 83 6.78 13.06 -1.24
C ILE A 83 8.28 12.82 -1.34
N TRP A 84 8.77 12.35 -2.50
CA TRP A 84 10.20 12.13 -2.71
C TRP A 84 11.00 13.42 -2.65
N GLY A 85 10.52 14.50 -3.29
CA GLY A 85 11.12 15.83 -3.21
C GLY A 85 11.17 16.36 -1.78
N LEU A 86 10.05 16.31 -1.05
CA LEU A 86 9.97 16.74 0.34
C LEU A 86 10.88 15.90 1.26
N ALA A 87 10.91 14.59 1.07
CA ALA A 87 11.80 13.72 1.84
C ALA A 87 13.27 14.07 1.63
N LYS A 88 13.68 14.39 0.39
CA LYS A 88 15.05 14.84 0.11
C LYS A 88 15.43 16.14 0.80
N VAL A 89 14.46 17.04 0.97
CA VAL A 89 14.69 18.36 1.61
C VAL A 89 14.66 18.24 3.13
N PHE A 90 13.62 17.60 3.69
CA PHE A 90 13.34 17.63 5.11
C PHE A 90 13.96 16.49 5.92
N LEU A 91 14.26 15.34 5.29
CA LEU A 91 14.85 14.23 6.02
C LEU A 91 16.32 14.51 6.34
N LYS A 92 16.65 14.47 7.65
CA LYS A 92 18.02 14.66 8.13
C LYS A 92 18.89 13.42 7.81
N ASP A 93 18.34 12.24 8.00
CA ASP A 93 19.02 10.99 7.70
C ASP A 93 18.70 10.52 6.27
N LYS A 94 19.65 10.75 5.37
CA LYS A 94 19.49 10.40 3.96
C LYS A 94 19.50 8.89 3.71
N SER A 95 20.00 8.09 4.65
CA SER A 95 20.01 6.63 4.52
C SER A 95 18.61 6.02 4.57
N LEU A 96 17.66 6.68 5.23
CA LEU A 96 16.27 6.24 5.37
C LEU A 96 15.33 6.82 4.30
N THR A 97 15.84 7.67 3.39
CA THR A 97 14.99 8.38 2.41
C THR A 97 14.17 7.42 1.56
N GLY A 98 14.77 6.35 1.05
CA GLY A 98 14.08 5.39 0.19
C GLY A 98 12.94 4.67 0.91
N GLU A 99 13.19 4.20 2.12
CA GLU A 99 12.20 3.49 2.94
C GLU A 99 11.06 4.43 3.38
N PHE A 100 11.42 5.64 3.81
CA PHE A 100 10.44 6.66 4.21
C PHE A 100 9.51 7.05 3.06
N VAL A 101 10.07 7.31 1.88
CA VAL A 101 9.27 7.66 0.70
C VAL A 101 8.33 6.53 0.34
N GLN A 102 8.82 5.28 0.33
CA GLN A 102 7.99 4.10 0.06
C GLN A 102 6.85 3.95 1.07
N ALA A 103 7.15 4.08 2.36
CA ALA A 103 6.14 3.98 3.42
C ALA A 103 5.08 5.09 3.33
N SER A 104 5.46 6.25 2.79
CA SER A 104 4.57 7.42 2.73
C SER A 104 3.60 7.40 1.55
N TYR A 105 4.02 6.95 0.34
CA TYR A 105 3.12 6.96 -0.82
C TYR A 105 2.41 5.63 -1.06
N ARG A 106 2.98 4.52 -0.61
CA ARG A 106 2.44 3.19 -0.91
C ARG A 106 1.22 2.90 -0.05
N SER A 107 0.05 2.89 -0.66
CA SER A 107 -1.21 2.58 0.01
C SER A 107 -1.64 1.13 -0.24
N SER A 108 -2.51 0.62 0.62
CA SER A 108 -3.20 -0.67 0.44
C SER A 108 -4.50 -0.49 -0.34
N ALA A 109 -4.45 0.22 -1.46
CA ALA A 109 -5.62 0.55 -2.26
C ALA A 109 -6.37 -0.71 -2.76
N ALA A 110 -5.62 -1.73 -3.18
CA ALA A 110 -6.18 -2.98 -3.72
C ALA A 110 -6.88 -3.85 -2.66
N VAL A 111 -6.52 -3.73 -1.40
CA VAL A 111 -7.10 -4.57 -0.33
C VAL A 111 -8.01 -3.74 0.56
N LEU A 112 -7.44 -2.78 1.29
CA LEU A 112 -8.23 -1.95 2.21
C LEU A 112 -9.12 -0.96 1.46
N GLY A 113 -8.63 -0.34 0.39
CA GLY A 113 -9.40 0.62 -0.39
C GLY A 113 -10.67 0.01 -0.98
N ILE A 114 -10.56 -1.13 -1.64
CA ILE A 114 -11.73 -1.84 -2.19
C ILE A 114 -12.66 -2.30 -1.07
N ALA A 115 -12.12 -2.87 0.02
CA ALA A 115 -12.94 -3.30 1.15
C ALA A 115 -13.77 -2.15 1.75
N PHE A 116 -13.20 -0.95 1.86
CA PHE A 116 -13.94 0.23 2.29
C PHE A 116 -15.02 0.64 1.30
N VAL A 117 -14.71 0.67 0.00
CA VAL A 117 -15.69 1.03 -1.04
C VAL A 117 -16.86 0.05 -1.04
N VAL A 118 -16.58 -1.25 -1.01
CA VAL A 118 -17.63 -2.29 -0.94
C VAL A 118 -18.48 -2.16 0.31
N ASN A 119 -17.87 -1.88 1.47
CA ASN A 119 -18.58 -1.73 2.71
C ASN A 119 -19.48 -0.46 2.76
N ILE A 120 -19.09 0.59 2.03
CA ILE A 120 -19.82 1.86 1.96
C ILE A 120 -20.89 1.82 0.87
N CYS A 121 -20.57 1.33 -0.32
CA CYS A 121 -21.40 1.43 -1.51
C CYS A 121 -22.17 0.13 -1.83
N GLY A 122 -21.80 -0.99 -1.18
CA GLY A 122 -22.38 -2.31 -1.45
C GLY A 122 -21.73 -3.04 -2.63
N ASP A 123 -20.98 -2.33 -3.47
CA ASP A 123 -20.21 -2.89 -4.58
C ASP A 123 -18.84 -2.21 -4.72
N SER A 124 -17.96 -2.77 -5.54
CA SER A 124 -16.62 -2.20 -5.77
C SER A 124 -16.63 -0.99 -6.72
N GLY A 125 -17.69 -0.78 -7.48
CA GLY A 125 -17.87 0.32 -8.42
C GLY A 125 -16.68 0.52 -9.36
N MET A 126 -16.16 1.75 -9.41
CA MET A 126 -14.98 2.11 -10.20
C MET A 126 -13.65 1.91 -9.45
N ALA A 127 -13.65 1.42 -8.21
CA ALA A 127 -12.41 1.25 -7.43
C ALA A 127 -11.36 0.35 -8.11
N PRO A 128 -11.70 -0.75 -8.81
CA PRO A 128 -10.74 -1.55 -9.55
C PRO A 128 -10.00 -0.76 -10.64
N LEU A 129 -10.65 0.22 -11.28
CA LEU A 129 -10.02 1.08 -12.29
C LEU A 129 -8.92 1.98 -11.70
N MET A 130 -9.05 2.40 -10.44
CA MET A 130 -7.99 3.13 -9.74
C MET A 130 -6.72 2.28 -9.63
N ILE A 131 -6.85 0.98 -9.41
CA ILE A 131 -5.72 0.06 -9.32
C ILE A 131 -4.92 0.05 -10.63
N VAL A 132 -5.61 0.02 -11.77
CA VAL A 132 -4.98 0.07 -13.09
C VAL A 132 -4.14 1.34 -13.26
N GLY A 133 -4.62 2.49 -12.77
CA GLY A 133 -3.90 3.76 -12.86
C GLY A 133 -2.76 3.90 -11.85
N ALA A 134 -2.91 3.41 -10.62
CA ALA A 134 -2.00 3.70 -9.51
C ALA A 134 -0.95 2.60 -9.26
N VAL A 135 -1.34 1.32 -9.29
CA VAL A 135 -0.45 0.21 -8.87
C VAL A 135 0.79 0.04 -9.75
N PRO A 136 0.72 0.18 -11.10
CA PRO A 136 1.93 0.14 -11.91
C PRO A 136 2.96 1.18 -11.50
N LEU A 137 2.50 2.40 -11.17
CA LEU A 137 3.39 3.47 -10.67
C LEU A 137 4.03 3.09 -9.34
N TYR A 138 3.28 2.52 -8.40
CA TYR A 138 3.83 2.06 -7.12
C TYR A 138 4.97 1.07 -7.32
N ASN A 139 4.84 0.13 -8.25
CA ASN A 139 5.87 -0.87 -8.50
C ASN A 139 7.09 -0.29 -9.24
N ILE A 140 6.87 0.54 -10.26
CA ILE A 140 7.96 1.19 -11.00
C ILE A 140 8.76 2.11 -10.07
N PHE A 141 8.09 3.00 -9.35
CA PHE A 141 8.76 3.92 -8.44
C PHE A 141 9.37 3.25 -7.22
N ALA A 142 8.84 2.10 -6.78
CA ALA A 142 9.47 1.30 -5.74
C ALA A 142 10.89 0.91 -6.13
N VAL A 143 11.06 0.36 -7.33
CA VAL A 143 12.38 -0.04 -7.84
C VAL A 143 13.27 1.18 -8.06
N LEU A 144 12.75 2.24 -8.69
CA LEU A 144 13.52 3.46 -8.96
C LEU A 144 14.03 4.09 -7.66
N ILE A 145 13.14 4.35 -6.70
CA ILE A 145 13.50 5.04 -5.45
C ILE A 145 14.50 4.21 -4.65
N LEU A 146 14.28 2.90 -4.49
CA LEU A 146 15.22 2.05 -3.76
C LEU A 146 16.57 1.94 -4.47
N THR A 147 16.61 1.96 -5.81
CA THR A 147 17.86 1.93 -6.54
C THR A 147 18.63 3.25 -6.41
N PHE A 148 17.94 4.39 -6.47
CA PHE A 148 18.61 5.70 -6.37
C PHE A 148 19.01 6.05 -4.95
N GLU A 149 18.19 5.72 -3.97
CA GLU A 149 18.46 6.03 -2.55
C GLU A 149 19.23 4.91 -1.84
N GLY A 150 19.24 3.68 -2.36
CA GLY A 150 19.93 2.53 -1.77
C GLY A 150 21.43 2.68 -1.66
N LYS A 151 22.07 3.45 -2.54
CA LYS A 151 23.49 3.79 -2.45
C LYS A 151 23.83 4.57 -1.18
N HIS A 152 22.95 5.48 -0.77
CA HIS A 152 23.12 6.23 0.47
C HIS A 152 22.92 5.36 1.72
N GLN A 153 22.15 4.30 1.61
CA GLN A 153 21.91 3.35 2.71
C GLN A 153 23.16 2.50 3.01
N GLU A 154 23.91 2.09 1.98
CA GLU A 154 25.16 1.36 2.17
C GLU A 154 26.25 2.24 2.83
N GLU A 155 26.35 3.51 2.42
CA GLU A 155 27.25 4.47 3.07
C GLU A 155 26.87 4.74 4.53
N GLY A 156 25.57 4.85 4.83
CA GLY A 156 25.04 5.05 6.18
C GLY A 156 25.33 3.85 7.10
N LYS A 157 25.09 2.63 6.62
CA LYS A 157 25.40 1.38 7.36
C LYS A 157 26.88 1.23 7.63
N GLY A 158 27.74 1.62 6.68
CA GLY A 158 29.19 1.60 6.85
C GLY A 158 29.67 2.58 7.94
N LYS A 159 29.07 3.77 8.04
CA LYS A 159 29.35 4.76 9.07
C LYS A 159 28.88 4.32 10.46
N LEU A 160 27.69 3.72 10.54
CA LEU A 160 27.13 3.20 11.80
C LEU A 160 27.96 2.04 12.34
N LYS A 161 28.38 1.11 11.47
CA LYS A 161 29.25 -0.01 11.84
C LYS A 161 30.61 0.48 12.36
N LYS A 162 31.23 1.45 11.68
CA LYS A 162 32.48 2.07 12.13
C LYS A 162 32.34 2.80 13.47
N ALA A 163 31.19 3.46 13.73
CA ALA A 163 30.91 4.12 15.00
C ALA A 163 30.72 3.12 16.13
N LEU A 164 30.09 1.97 15.87
CA LEU A 164 29.92 0.89 16.86
C LEU A 164 31.22 0.15 17.17
N ASP A 165 32.10 -0.02 16.18
CA ASP A 165 33.41 -0.66 16.37
C ASP A 165 34.44 0.23 17.10
N GLN A 166 34.12 1.53 17.29
CA GLN A 166 34.95 2.51 18.00
C GLN A 166 34.46 2.80 19.45
N MET A 167 33.35 2.21 19.88
CA MET A 167 32.83 2.26 21.25
C MET A 167 33.19 1.00 22.02
#